data_81740a2c045a7cc367dacadccad1bfa8
#
_entry.id   81740a2c045a7cc367dacadccad1bfa8
#
_cell.length_a   1.000
_cell.length_b   1.000
_cell.length_c   1.000
_cell.angle_alpha   90.00
_cell.angle_beta   90.00
_cell.angle_gamma   90.00
#
_symmetry.space_group_name_H-M   'P 1'
#
loop_
_entity.id
_entity.type
_entity.pdbx_description
1 polymer ?
#
loop_
_entity_poly.entity_id
_entity_poly.type
_entity_poly.pdbx_seq_one_letter_code
_entity_poly.pdbx_strand_id
1 'polypeptide(L)'
;MLLIFSLLFYAWGEPVYVLLMAFTTLVCYICARMIAKGKNVRLSTAVAVIWGIGTLVVFKYTAFLVQSFNSLTHLAVPVPNIALPVGISFFTFQAISYVLDVKRGDAETAASYADVLLYISLFPQLIAGPIVRYSDVAAEIKQRTVTTEDIAAGLRRFCFGMGKKVLIANTLAYTADKVFALDGAAINAPIAWLGAVCYLMQIYFDFSGYSDMAIGLGRAFGFTFRENFMYPYCAASMQDFWRKWHISLSTWFKEYVYIPLGGNRRGKLRTGLNKLIVFLLTGLWHGASWNFAVWGLYHGAFLMAESYGALKPNRWPKALRHIYTVIAVTVGFVIFRAETLGQAWLIISKMFTGWTFDAALGAQLSLLLSPLCSAALIASVFASMPYASSIASRYTVNRPRFGYAVYLAAFALFVVCIACLSTASYNPFIYFRF
;
A
#
# COMPACT_ATOMS: atom_id res chain seq x y z
N MET A 1 6.46 10.62 -26.21
CA MET A 1 7.30 11.23 -25.15
C MET A 1 7.11 10.57 -23.80
N LEU A 2 5.92 10.59 -23.18
CA LEU A 2 5.69 10.10 -21.80
C LEU A 2 6.06 8.61 -21.63
N LEU A 3 5.76 7.75 -22.60
CA LEU A 3 6.17 6.35 -22.60
C LEU A 3 7.70 6.18 -22.51
N ILE A 4 8.44 6.94 -23.30
CA ILE A 4 9.90 6.86 -23.29
C ILE A 4 10.48 7.24 -21.93
N PHE A 5 10.01 8.34 -21.34
CA PHE A 5 10.44 8.75 -20.00
C PHE A 5 10.03 7.73 -18.92
N SER A 6 8.86 7.13 -19.00
CA SER A 6 8.42 6.09 -18.08
C SER A 6 9.30 4.85 -18.17
N LEU A 7 9.64 4.40 -19.37
CA LEU A 7 10.53 3.25 -19.58
C LEU A 7 11.97 3.56 -19.11
N LEU A 8 12.50 4.76 -19.39
CA LEU A 8 13.81 5.18 -18.91
C LEU A 8 13.85 5.27 -17.38
N PHE A 9 12.80 5.80 -16.76
CA PHE A 9 12.67 5.86 -15.30
C PHE A 9 12.73 4.47 -14.67
N TYR A 10 11.99 3.50 -15.23
CA TYR A 10 12.01 2.14 -14.71
C TYR A 10 13.35 1.44 -15.02
N ALA A 11 13.87 1.57 -16.23
CA ALA A 11 15.14 0.97 -16.64
C ALA A 11 16.35 1.50 -15.85
N TRP A 12 16.27 2.73 -15.30
CA TRP A 12 17.31 3.28 -14.43
C TRP A 12 17.52 2.44 -13.16
N GLY A 13 16.44 1.97 -12.54
CA GLY A 13 16.50 1.09 -11.37
C GLY A 13 16.55 -0.40 -11.74
N GLU A 14 15.91 -0.79 -12.84
CA GLU A 14 15.65 -2.17 -13.23
C GLU A 14 15.97 -2.44 -14.72
N PRO A 15 17.25 -2.36 -15.13
CA PRO A 15 17.62 -2.37 -16.54
C PRO A 15 17.25 -3.67 -17.28
N VAL A 16 17.23 -4.81 -16.58
CA VAL A 16 16.85 -6.11 -17.15
C VAL A 16 15.35 -6.33 -17.06
N TYR A 17 14.73 -5.96 -15.93
CA TYR A 17 13.32 -6.25 -15.67
C TYR A 17 12.34 -5.34 -16.40
N VAL A 18 12.82 -4.25 -17.02
CA VAL A 18 12.02 -3.49 -18.00
C VAL A 18 11.59 -4.37 -19.18
N LEU A 19 12.42 -5.34 -19.59
CA LEU A 19 12.07 -6.29 -20.64
C LEU A 19 10.97 -7.27 -20.18
N LEU A 20 11.04 -7.73 -18.91
CA LEU A 20 9.99 -8.58 -18.34
C LEU A 20 8.65 -7.85 -18.28
N MET A 21 8.65 -6.58 -17.86
CA MET A 21 7.45 -5.74 -17.84
C MET A 21 6.88 -5.54 -19.25
N ALA A 22 7.73 -5.20 -20.21
CA ALA A 22 7.33 -5.03 -21.61
C ALA A 22 6.77 -6.34 -22.20
N PHE A 23 7.43 -7.48 -21.94
CA PHE A 23 6.95 -8.78 -22.40
C PHE A 23 5.63 -9.20 -21.73
N THR A 24 5.49 -8.99 -20.43
CA THR A 24 4.22 -9.23 -19.72
C THR A 24 3.08 -8.39 -20.31
N THR A 25 3.36 -7.13 -20.60
CA THR A 25 2.42 -6.23 -21.28
C THR A 25 2.04 -6.75 -22.66
N LEU A 26 3.02 -7.24 -23.44
CA LEU A 26 2.79 -7.78 -24.77
C LEU A 26 1.88 -9.01 -24.75
N VAL A 27 2.14 -9.96 -23.84
CA VAL A 27 1.29 -11.15 -23.65
C VAL A 27 -0.15 -10.73 -23.33
N CYS A 28 -0.33 -9.82 -22.38
CA CYS A 28 -1.66 -9.36 -21.99
C CYS A 28 -2.37 -8.57 -23.11
N TYR A 29 -1.64 -7.74 -23.86
CA TYR A 29 -2.18 -7.04 -25.03
C TYR A 29 -2.67 -8.01 -26.10
N ILE A 30 -1.88 -9.03 -26.47
CA ILE A 30 -2.26 -10.03 -27.44
C ILE A 30 -3.50 -10.80 -26.96
N CYS A 31 -3.51 -11.24 -25.70
CA CYS A 31 -4.66 -11.93 -25.11
C CYS A 31 -5.92 -11.08 -25.14
N ALA A 32 -5.84 -9.79 -24.76
CA ALA A 32 -6.98 -8.87 -24.80
C ALA A 32 -7.50 -8.67 -26.24
N ARG A 33 -6.61 -8.54 -27.21
CA ARG A 33 -6.98 -8.43 -28.65
C ARG A 33 -7.69 -9.70 -29.17
N MET A 34 -7.23 -10.88 -28.75
CA MET A 34 -7.88 -12.15 -29.10
C MET A 34 -9.29 -12.26 -28.50
N ILE A 35 -9.43 -11.86 -27.22
CA ILE A 35 -10.70 -11.85 -26.50
C ILE A 35 -11.70 -10.92 -27.19
N ALA A 36 -11.30 -9.70 -27.55
CA ALA A 36 -12.18 -8.75 -28.24
C ALA A 36 -12.64 -9.21 -29.60
N LYS A 37 -11.83 -10.03 -30.30
CA LYS A 37 -12.22 -10.66 -31.57
C LYS A 37 -13.08 -11.92 -31.39
N GLY A 38 -13.44 -12.27 -30.14
CA GLY A 38 -14.17 -13.51 -29.83
C GLY A 38 -13.36 -14.81 -30.04
N LYS A 39 -12.03 -14.70 -30.27
CA LYS A 39 -11.18 -15.86 -30.59
C LYS A 39 -10.59 -16.45 -29.30
N ASN A 40 -10.86 -17.74 -29.05
CA ASN A 40 -10.25 -18.50 -27.92
C ASN A 40 -10.32 -17.78 -26.59
N VAL A 41 -11.45 -17.13 -26.25
CA VAL A 41 -11.62 -16.27 -25.08
C VAL A 41 -11.16 -16.93 -23.76
N ARG A 42 -11.51 -18.22 -23.57
CA ARG A 42 -11.11 -18.97 -22.35
C ARG A 42 -9.61 -19.20 -22.31
N LEU A 43 -8.99 -19.61 -23.41
CA LEU A 43 -7.56 -19.88 -23.50
C LEU A 43 -6.76 -18.58 -23.31
N SER A 44 -7.13 -17.51 -24.00
CA SER A 44 -6.44 -16.21 -23.88
C SER A 44 -6.51 -15.67 -22.45
N THR A 45 -7.68 -15.80 -21.78
CA THR A 45 -7.80 -15.43 -20.38
C THR A 45 -6.89 -16.29 -19.49
N ALA A 46 -6.87 -17.60 -19.70
CA ALA A 46 -6.03 -18.52 -18.92
C ALA A 46 -4.54 -18.21 -19.12
N VAL A 47 -4.10 -17.99 -20.36
CA VAL A 47 -2.70 -17.64 -20.66
C VAL A 47 -2.29 -16.36 -19.94
N ALA A 48 -3.09 -15.30 -20.00
CA ALA A 48 -2.75 -14.04 -19.33
C ALA A 48 -2.66 -14.19 -17.79
N VAL A 49 -3.60 -14.92 -17.17
CA VAL A 49 -3.61 -15.15 -15.72
C VAL A 49 -2.48 -16.08 -15.31
N ILE A 50 -2.25 -17.19 -16.02
CA ILE A 50 -1.16 -18.13 -15.71
C ILE A 50 0.18 -17.46 -15.89
N TRP A 51 0.39 -16.66 -16.93
CA TRP A 51 1.61 -15.88 -17.13
C TRP A 51 1.84 -14.92 -15.97
N GLY A 52 0.86 -14.07 -15.64
CA GLY A 52 1.00 -13.07 -14.57
C GLY A 52 1.20 -13.70 -13.20
N ILE A 53 0.39 -14.71 -12.83
CA ILE A 53 0.58 -15.42 -11.53
C ILE A 53 1.88 -16.23 -11.55
N GLY A 54 2.23 -16.86 -12.67
CA GLY A 54 3.46 -17.64 -12.82
C GLY A 54 4.71 -16.78 -12.62
N THR A 55 4.75 -15.58 -13.19
CA THR A 55 5.86 -14.63 -12.95
C THR A 55 5.95 -14.23 -11.49
N LEU A 56 4.83 -13.97 -10.81
CA LEU A 56 4.84 -13.70 -9.36
C LEU A 56 5.35 -14.92 -8.58
N VAL A 57 4.92 -16.13 -8.92
CA VAL A 57 5.39 -17.36 -8.25
C VAL A 57 6.89 -17.50 -8.41
N VAL A 58 7.42 -17.34 -9.61
CA VAL A 58 8.86 -17.49 -9.87
C VAL A 58 9.68 -16.45 -9.13
N PHE A 59 9.35 -15.16 -9.24
CA PHE A 59 10.19 -14.10 -8.70
C PHE A 59 9.97 -13.83 -7.21
N LYS A 60 8.75 -14.00 -6.72
CA LYS A 60 8.41 -13.62 -5.34
C LYS A 60 8.31 -14.81 -4.39
N TYR A 61 7.82 -15.95 -4.86
CA TYR A 61 7.48 -17.05 -3.93
C TYR A 61 8.43 -18.24 -3.97
N THR A 62 9.30 -18.39 -4.98
CA THR A 62 10.13 -19.59 -5.12
C THR A 62 11.02 -19.81 -3.89
N ALA A 63 11.73 -18.80 -3.41
CA ALA A 63 12.58 -18.92 -2.22
C ALA A 63 11.76 -19.32 -0.98
N PHE A 64 10.62 -18.68 -0.76
CA PHE A 64 9.71 -18.98 0.36
C PHE A 64 9.15 -20.41 0.30
N LEU A 65 8.76 -20.88 -0.89
CA LEU A 65 8.25 -22.24 -1.07
C LEU A 65 9.33 -23.30 -0.81
N VAL A 66 10.54 -23.09 -1.32
CA VAL A 66 11.68 -23.99 -1.09
C VAL A 66 12.08 -24.00 0.38
N GLN A 67 12.16 -22.83 1.04
CA GLN A 67 12.45 -22.76 2.48
C GLN A 67 11.38 -23.46 3.31
N SER A 68 10.10 -23.25 3.00
CA SER A 68 8.99 -23.90 3.69
C SER A 68 9.02 -25.42 3.47
N PHE A 69 9.31 -25.88 2.25
CA PHE A 69 9.47 -27.29 1.93
C PHE A 69 10.64 -27.92 2.71
N ASN A 70 11.81 -27.28 2.73
CA ASN A 70 12.96 -27.74 3.50
C ASN A 70 12.64 -27.86 5.01
N SER A 71 11.92 -26.87 5.55
CA SER A 71 11.52 -26.88 6.97
C SER A 71 10.55 -28.02 7.32
N LEU A 72 9.69 -28.40 6.38
CA LEU A 72 8.71 -29.48 6.57
C LEU A 72 9.31 -30.87 6.36
N THR A 73 10.21 -31.01 5.40
CA THR A 73 10.76 -32.32 4.99
C THR A 73 12.13 -32.59 5.58
N HIS A 74 12.76 -31.60 6.20
CA HIS A 74 14.16 -31.65 6.67
C HIS A 74 15.16 -31.92 5.53
N LEU A 75 14.78 -31.69 4.27
CA LEU A 75 15.65 -31.76 3.12
C LEU A 75 16.43 -30.46 2.97
N ALA A 76 17.60 -30.51 2.33
CA ALA A 76 18.46 -29.36 2.07
C ALA A 76 18.44 -28.98 0.58
N VAL A 77 17.26 -28.77 0.01
CA VAL A 77 17.13 -28.29 -1.37
C VAL A 77 17.72 -26.86 -1.47
N PRO A 78 18.63 -26.59 -2.41
CA PRO A 78 19.20 -25.26 -2.57
C PRO A 78 18.13 -24.18 -2.79
N VAL A 79 18.15 -23.12 -1.97
CA VAL A 79 17.22 -22.00 -2.11
C VAL A 79 17.73 -21.05 -3.20
N PRO A 80 17.00 -20.86 -4.31
CA PRO A 80 17.46 -19.99 -5.37
C PRO A 80 17.44 -18.51 -4.94
N ASN A 81 18.52 -17.82 -5.27
CA ASN A 81 18.63 -16.37 -5.06
C ASN A 81 18.11 -15.62 -6.29
N ILE A 82 16.80 -15.39 -6.35
CA ILE A 82 16.13 -14.67 -7.44
C ILE A 82 15.84 -13.26 -6.97
N ALA A 83 16.44 -12.25 -7.62
CA ALA A 83 16.13 -10.86 -7.31
C ALA A 83 14.67 -10.52 -7.66
N LEU A 84 13.97 -9.88 -6.74
CA LEU A 84 12.58 -9.47 -6.93
C LEU A 84 12.51 -8.18 -7.75
N PRO A 85 11.91 -8.18 -8.96
CA PRO A 85 11.77 -6.95 -9.75
C PRO A 85 10.89 -5.93 -9.02
N VAL A 86 11.36 -4.69 -8.92
CA VAL A 86 10.59 -3.61 -8.29
C VAL A 86 9.27 -3.39 -9.03
N GLY A 87 8.17 -3.34 -8.29
CA GLY A 87 6.84 -3.10 -8.86
C GLY A 87 6.19 -4.31 -9.55
N ILE A 88 6.80 -5.53 -9.54
CA ILE A 88 6.26 -6.70 -10.24
C ILE A 88 4.81 -7.01 -9.81
N SER A 89 4.49 -6.88 -8.54
CA SER A 89 3.15 -7.11 -8.01
C SER A 89 2.12 -6.11 -8.57
N PHE A 90 2.52 -4.85 -8.75
CA PHE A 90 1.67 -3.78 -9.25
C PHE A 90 1.42 -3.92 -10.74
N PHE A 91 2.48 -4.00 -11.55
CA PHE A 91 2.31 -4.10 -12.99
C PHE A 91 1.64 -5.42 -13.43
N THR A 92 1.85 -6.51 -12.71
CA THR A 92 1.16 -7.77 -12.96
C THR A 92 -0.34 -7.66 -12.69
N PHE A 93 -0.74 -7.02 -11.59
CA PHE A 93 -2.14 -6.80 -11.28
C PHE A 93 -2.83 -5.90 -12.30
N GLN A 94 -2.16 -4.85 -12.75
CA GLN A 94 -2.66 -3.99 -13.83
C GLN A 94 -2.82 -4.75 -15.14
N ALA A 95 -1.82 -5.54 -15.53
CA ALA A 95 -1.86 -6.34 -16.75
C ALA A 95 -2.99 -7.38 -16.75
N ILE A 96 -3.16 -8.12 -15.64
CA ILE A 96 -4.24 -9.10 -15.49
C ILE A 96 -5.61 -8.40 -15.50
N SER A 97 -5.77 -7.29 -14.74
CA SER A 97 -7.05 -6.59 -14.69
C SER A 97 -7.46 -6.04 -16.06
N TYR A 98 -6.52 -5.52 -16.85
CA TYR A 98 -6.79 -5.09 -18.24
C TYR A 98 -7.43 -6.20 -19.08
N VAL A 99 -6.85 -7.42 -19.05
CA VAL A 99 -7.39 -8.55 -19.81
C VAL A 99 -8.77 -8.97 -19.30
N LEU A 100 -8.97 -8.96 -17.98
CA LEU A 100 -10.24 -9.34 -17.36
C LEU A 100 -11.33 -8.30 -17.62
N ASP A 101 -10.99 -7.01 -17.62
CA ASP A 101 -11.93 -5.92 -17.94
C ASP A 101 -12.37 -5.96 -19.41
N VAL A 102 -11.45 -6.20 -20.33
CA VAL A 102 -11.81 -6.43 -21.74
C VAL A 102 -12.73 -7.65 -21.91
N LYS A 103 -12.45 -8.75 -21.19
CA LYS A 103 -13.30 -9.94 -21.22
C LYS A 103 -14.72 -9.68 -20.70
N ARG A 104 -14.87 -8.81 -19.70
CA ARG A 104 -16.17 -8.44 -19.11
C ARG A 104 -16.92 -7.40 -19.92
N GLY A 105 -16.24 -6.71 -20.84
CA GLY A 105 -16.77 -5.55 -21.54
C GLY A 105 -16.70 -4.26 -20.71
N ASP A 106 -15.97 -4.26 -19.58
CA ASP A 106 -15.77 -3.10 -18.71
C ASP A 106 -14.73 -2.12 -19.29
N ALA A 107 -13.90 -2.59 -20.24
CA ALA A 107 -12.93 -1.78 -20.97
C ALA A 107 -12.89 -2.18 -22.44
N GLU A 108 -12.69 -1.19 -23.32
CA GLU A 108 -12.32 -1.43 -24.71
C GLU A 108 -10.87 -1.90 -24.81
N THR A 109 -10.55 -2.63 -25.87
CA THR A 109 -9.16 -2.94 -26.17
C THR A 109 -8.40 -1.68 -26.56
N ALA A 110 -7.18 -1.55 -26.03
CA ALA A 110 -6.29 -0.47 -26.43
C ALA A 110 -6.04 -0.47 -27.94
N ALA A 111 -5.92 0.72 -28.52
CA ALA A 111 -5.68 0.88 -29.95
C ALA A 111 -4.32 0.31 -30.34
N SER A 112 -3.30 0.50 -29.51
CA SER A 112 -1.94 0.03 -29.76
C SER A 112 -1.31 -0.64 -28.53
N TYR A 113 -0.27 -1.43 -28.78
CA TYR A 113 0.58 -1.96 -27.71
C TYR A 113 1.23 -0.84 -26.88
N ALA A 114 1.60 0.27 -27.52
CA ALA A 114 2.21 1.40 -26.84
C ALA A 114 1.28 2.04 -25.80
N ASP A 115 -0.03 2.02 -26.01
CA ASP A 115 -1.02 2.56 -25.06
C ASP A 115 -1.07 1.70 -23.79
N VAL A 116 -1.05 0.37 -23.94
CA VAL A 116 -1.03 -0.54 -22.78
C VAL A 116 0.31 -0.47 -22.06
N LEU A 117 1.41 -0.36 -22.83
CA LEU A 117 2.73 -0.23 -22.23
C LEU A 117 2.89 1.09 -21.47
N LEU A 118 2.33 2.20 -22.03
CA LEU A 118 2.28 3.47 -21.29
C LEU A 118 1.44 3.33 -20.01
N TYR A 119 0.27 2.73 -20.10
CA TYR A 119 -0.60 2.52 -18.94
C TYR A 119 0.12 1.76 -17.82
N ILE A 120 0.81 0.67 -18.16
CA ILE A 120 1.49 -0.19 -17.17
C ILE A 120 2.77 0.47 -16.66
N SER A 121 3.56 1.09 -17.53
CA SER A 121 4.86 1.67 -17.18
C SER A 121 4.80 3.09 -16.64
N LEU A 122 3.63 3.71 -16.56
CA LEU A 122 3.47 5.12 -16.21
C LEU A 122 4.12 5.44 -14.86
N PHE A 123 5.22 6.19 -14.89
CA PHE A 123 6.18 6.33 -13.78
C PHE A 123 5.60 6.84 -12.45
N PRO A 124 4.56 7.72 -12.40
CA PRO A 124 4.02 8.15 -11.12
C PRO A 124 3.40 7.02 -10.30
N GLN A 125 2.80 6.02 -10.96
CA GLN A 125 2.06 4.94 -10.30
C GLN A 125 2.81 3.61 -10.22
N LEU A 126 3.81 3.38 -11.10
CA LEU A 126 4.37 2.07 -11.41
C LEU A 126 4.90 1.32 -10.17
N ILE A 127 5.60 1.98 -9.26
CA ILE A 127 6.32 1.32 -8.15
C ILE A 127 5.38 0.99 -6.99
N ALA A 128 4.62 1.97 -6.50
CA ALA A 128 3.72 1.83 -5.34
C ALA A 128 2.58 2.87 -5.35
N GLY A 129 2.20 3.38 -6.53
CA GLY A 129 1.04 4.24 -6.69
C GLY A 129 -0.28 3.48 -6.46
N PRO A 130 -1.42 4.17 -6.58
CA PRO A 130 -2.70 3.49 -6.64
C PRO A 130 -2.72 2.46 -7.77
N ILE A 131 -3.29 1.28 -7.54
CA ILE A 131 -3.51 0.29 -8.61
C ILE A 131 -4.63 0.83 -9.51
N VAL A 132 -4.22 1.49 -10.60
CA VAL A 132 -5.13 2.11 -11.57
C VAL A 132 -5.61 1.05 -12.54
N ARG A 133 -6.89 1.07 -12.93
CA ARG A 133 -7.42 0.21 -13.99
C ARG A 133 -7.29 0.90 -15.35
N TYR A 134 -7.18 0.10 -16.41
CA TYR A 134 -7.10 0.67 -17.76
C TYR A 134 -8.34 1.51 -18.09
N SER A 135 -9.52 1.06 -17.68
CA SER A 135 -10.79 1.80 -17.85
C SER A 135 -10.80 3.18 -17.18
N ASP A 136 -10.02 3.38 -16.10
CA ASP A 136 -9.96 4.65 -15.39
C ASP A 136 -9.13 5.72 -16.15
N VAL A 137 -8.21 5.31 -17.04
CA VAL A 137 -7.27 6.21 -17.73
C VAL A 137 -7.25 6.08 -19.25
N ALA A 138 -8.07 5.20 -19.82
CA ALA A 138 -8.07 4.90 -21.26
C ALA A 138 -8.37 6.14 -22.12
N ALA A 139 -9.31 6.99 -21.68
CA ALA A 139 -9.64 8.24 -22.37
C ALA A 139 -8.47 9.23 -22.34
N GLU A 140 -7.82 9.35 -21.18
CA GLU A 140 -6.71 10.28 -20.96
C GLU A 140 -5.42 9.81 -21.67
N ILE A 141 -5.24 8.51 -21.89
CA ILE A 141 -4.15 7.98 -22.72
C ILE A 141 -4.32 8.43 -24.18
N LYS A 142 -5.54 8.36 -24.72
CA LYS A 142 -5.84 8.77 -26.10
C LYS A 142 -5.77 10.27 -26.26
N GLN A 143 -6.42 11.01 -25.40
CA GLN A 143 -6.50 12.47 -25.45
C GLN A 143 -6.63 13.05 -24.05
N ARG A 144 -5.75 13.94 -23.70
CA ARG A 144 -5.77 14.68 -22.43
C ARG A 144 -5.42 16.14 -22.62
N THR A 145 -6.02 16.96 -21.80
CA THR A 145 -5.71 18.38 -21.68
C THR A 145 -5.08 18.62 -20.31
N VAL A 146 -4.10 19.49 -20.25
CA VAL A 146 -3.43 19.87 -19.00
C VAL A 146 -3.52 21.38 -18.88
N THR A 147 -4.15 21.85 -17.82
CA THR A 147 -4.21 23.29 -17.49
C THR A 147 -3.09 23.66 -16.53
N THR A 148 -2.76 24.95 -16.47
CA THR A 148 -1.82 25.48 -15.47
C THR A 148 -2.32 25.25 -14.04
N GLU A 149 -3.64 25.24 -13.84
CA GLU A 149 -4.27 24.93 -12.56
C GLU A 149 -4.06 23.45 -12.16
N ASP A 150 -4.15 22.53 -13.12
CA ASP A 150 -3.88 21.11 -12.86
C ASP A 150 -2.42 20.87 -12.48
N ILE A 151 -1.49 21.52 -13.17
CA ILE A 151 -0.06 21.47 -12.83
C ILE A 151 0.15 22.01 -11.41
N ALA A 152 -0.36 23.21 -11.11
CA ALA A 152 -0.18 23.84 -9.80
C ALA A 152 -0.80 23.00 -8.66
N ALA A 153 -2.03 22.52 -8.86
CA ALA A 153 -2.69 21.67 -7.87
C ALA A 153 -1.98 20.31 -7.70
N GLY A 154 -1.50 19.72 -8.80
CA GLY A 154 -0.74 18.49 -8.81
C GLY A 154 0.58 18.61 -8.06
N LEU A 155 1.37 19.64 -8.35
CA LEU A 155 2.65 19.93 -7.68
C LEU A 155 2.45 20.25 -6.19
N ARG A 156 1.42 21.02 -5.84
CA ARG A 156 1.06 21.26 -4.44
C ARG A 156 0.79 19.95 -3.71
N ARG A 157 0.00 19.03 -4.29
CA ARG A 157 -0.27 17.71 -3.70
C ARG A 157 1.00 16.88 -3.56
N PHE A 158 1.87 16.89 -4.57
CA PHE A 158 3.17 16.25 -4.54
C PHE A 158 4.01 16.74 -3.36
N CYS A 159 4.12 18.04 -3.14
CA CYS A 159 4.88 18.61 -2.03
C CYS A 159 4.35 18.18 -0.66
N PHE A 160 3.03 18.17 -0.46
CA PHE A 160 2.45 17.66 0.79
C PHE A 160 2.67 16.14 0.97
N GLY A 161 2.57 15.36 -0.12
CA GLY A 161 2.92 13.93 -0.11
C GLY A 161 4.37 13.69 0.29
N MET A 162 5.29 14.49 -0.26
CA MET A 162 6.71 14.45 0.08
C MET A 162 6.96 14.81 1.55
N GLY A 163 6.26 15.82 2.09
CA GLY A 163 6.30 16.17 3.50
C GLY A 163 5.84 15.03 4.41
N LYS A 164 4.76 14.33 4.07
CA LYS A 164 4.31 13.13 4.77
C LYS A 164 5.40 12.06 4.83
N LYS A 165 6.05 11.80 3.69
CA LYS A 165 7.09 10.78 3.56
C LYS A 165 8.36 11.17 4.31
N VAL A 166 8.90 12.37 4.06
CA VAL A 166 10.22 12.77 4.53
C VAL A 166 10.20 13.17 6.01
N LEU A 167 9.23 14.02 6.41
CA LEU A 167 9.25 14.60 7.74
C LEU A 167 8.53 13.74 8.78
N ILE A 168 7.49 13.01 8.40
CA ILE A 168 6.74 12.18 9.34
C ILE A 168 7.20 10.73 9.27
N ALA A 169 7.02 10.08 8.11
CA ALA A 169 7.27 8.65 8.01
C ALA A 169 8.73 8.27 8.28
N ASN A 170 9.71 8.95 7.67
CA ASN A 170 11.13 8.64 7.87
C ASN A 170 11.57 8.87 9.32
N THR A 171 11.06 9.94 9.97
CA THR A 171 11.36 10.23 11.36
C THR A 171 10.84 9.14 12.30
N LEU A 172 9.59 8.70 12.11
CA LEU A 172 8.98 7.66 12.92
C LEU A 172 9.55 6.27 12.61
N ALA A 173 9.98 6.04 11.37
CA ALA A 173 10.65 4.82 10.95
C ALA A 173 11.91 4.54 11.78
N TYR A 174 12.71 5.56 12.04
CA TYR A 174 13.94 5.43 12.83
C TYR A 174 13.67 4.89 14.24
N THR A 175 12.65 5.40 14.91
CA THR A 175 12.26 4.92 16.25
C THR A 175 11.63 3.53 16.19
N ALA A 176 10.75 3.29 15.22
CA ALA A 176 10.15 1.96 15.02
C ALA A 176 11.24 0.90 14.77
N ASP A 177 12.17 1.16 13.85
CA ASP A 177 13.26 0.22 13.53
C ASP A 177 14.15 -0.07 14.75
N LYS A 178 14.47 0.95 15.55
CA LYS A 178 15.21 0.75 16.80
C LYS A 178 14.48 -0.16 17.78
N VAL A 179 13.17 0.06 17.99
CA VAL A 179 12.40 -0.76 18.93
C VAL A 179 12.27 -2.20 18.45
N PHE A 180 11.99 -2.41 17.15
CA PHE A 180 11.89 -3.75 16.58
C PHE A 180 13.24 -4.49 16.51
N ALA A 181 14.36 -3.81 16.62
CA ALA A 181 15.70 -4.39 16.69
C ALA A 181 16.17 -4.68 18.12
N LEU A 182 15.42 -4.26 19.16
CA LEU A 182 15.79 -4.53 20.55
C LEU A 182 15.72 -6.03 20.89
N ASP A 183 16.60 -6.48 21.76
CA ASP A 183 16.48 -7.78 22.41
C ASP A 183 15.18 -7.82 23.25
N GLY A 184 14.52 -8.97 23.26
CA GLY A 184 13.27 -9.18 23.97
C GLY A 184 13.32 -8.88 25.46
N ALA A 185 14.49 -9.02 26.10
CA ALA A 185 14.71 -8.65 27.50
C ALA A 185 14.64 -7.12 27.72
N ALA A 186 14.99 -6.32 26.73
CA ALA A 186 14.96 -4.87 26.77
C ALA A 186 13.59 -4.26 26.43
N ILE A 187 12.62 -5.08 26.02
CA ILE A 187 11.28 -4.63 25.63
C ILE A 187 10.33 -4.79 26.81
N ASN A 188 9.79 -3.67 27.29
CA ASN A 188 8.65 -3.61 28.21
C ASN A 188 7.41 -3.04 27.51
N ALA A 189 6.26 -2.96 28.19
CA ALA A 189 5.01 -2.52 27.57
C ALA A 189 5.07 -1.10 26.99
N PRO A 190 5.57 -0.05 27.68
CA PRO A 190 5.71 1.28 27.09
C PRO A 190 6.57 1.32 25.82
N ILE A 191 7.69 0.60 25.78
CA ILE A 191 8.59 0.51 24.62
C ILE A 191 7.91 -0.22 23.46
N ALA A 192 7.23 -1.34 23.74
CA ALA A 192 6.49 -2.10 22.73
C ALA A 192 5.38 -1.23 22.08
N TRP A 193 4.62 -0.48 22.90
CA TRP A 193 3.61 0.46 22.39
C TRP A 193 4.23 1.61 21.61
N LEU A 194 5.34 2.17 22.07
CA LEU A 194 6.04 3.22 21.33
C LEU A 194 6.44 2.75 19.92
N GLY A 195 7.08 1.59 19.83
CA GLY A 195 7.46 1.00 18.54
C GLY A 195 6.25 0.71 17.64
N ALA A 196 5.19 0.13 18.23
CA ALA A 196 3.96 -0.19 17.50
C ALA A 196 3.25 1.07 16.96
N VAL A 197 3.15 2.14 17.77
CA VAL A 197 2.53 3.41 17.35
C VAL A 197 3.40 4.14 16.33
N CYS A 198 4.72 4.18 16.52
CA CYS A 198 5.63 4.75 15.53
C CYS A 198 5.49 4.03 14.18
N TYR A 199 5.42 2.69 14.19
CA TYR A 199 5.23 1.93 12.95
C TYR A 199 3.82 2.13 12.34
N LEU A 200 2.77 2.18 13.17
CA LEU A 200 1.40 2.50 12.73
C LEU A 200 1.37 3.81 11.94
N MET A 201 1.99 4.86 12.46
CA MET A 201 2.05 6.16 11.79
C MET A 201 3.01 6.14 10.60
N GLN A 202 4.17 5.50 10.72
CA GLN A 202 5.14 5.34 9.63
C GLN A 202 4.47 4.74 8.40
N ILE A 203 3.83 3.56 8.51
CA ILE A 203 3.26 2.85 7.34
C ILE A 203 2.17 3.68 6.64
N TYR A 204 1.38 4.40 7.41
CA TYR A 204 0.35 5.27 6.84
C TYR A 204 0.94 6.46 6.11
N PHE A 205 1.86 7.20 6.73
CA PHE A 205 2.43 8.40 6.13
C PHE A 205 3.42 8.10 5.01
N ASP A 206 4.13 6.97 5.08
CA ASP A 206 4.98 6.49 4.00
C ASP A 206 4.16 6.19 2.75
N PHE A 207 3.12 5.40 2.89
CA PHE A 207 2.33 4.96 1.75
C PHE A 207 1.31 6.01 1.26
N SER A 208 0.63 6.72 2.16
CA SER A 208 -0.25 7.82 1.74
C SER A 208 0.53 8.98 1.15
N GLY A 209 1.74 9.25 1.63
CA GLY A 209 2.65 10.23 1.06
C GLY A 209 3.04 9.89 -0.37
N TYR A 210 3.45 8.63 -0.62
CA TYR A 210 3.71 8.17 -1.98
C TYR A 210 2.46 8.25 -2.87
N SER A 211 1.30 7.81 -2.37
CA SER A 211 0.05 7.90 -3.13
C SER A 211 -0.31 9.34 -3.48
N ASP A 212 -0.11 10.30 -2.56
CA ASP A 212 -0.34 11.72 -2.84
C ASP A 212 0.64 12.27 -3.89
N MET A 213 1.91 11.86 -3.83
CA MET A 213 2.89 12.21 -4.86
C MET A 213 2.49 11.65 -6.22
N ALA A 214 2.08 10.38 -6.29
CA ALA A 214 1.65 9.73 -7.52
C ALA A 214 0.40 10.39 -8.12
N ILE A 215 -0.63 10.65 -7.29
CA ILE A 215 -1.86 11.33 -7.73
C ILE A 215 -1.57 12.78 -8.17
N GLY A 216 -0.69 13.46 -7.42
CA GLY A 216 -0.28 14.83 -7.76
C GLY A 216 0.44 14.90 -9.10
N LEU A 217 1.42 14.04 -9.33
CA LEU A 217 2.10 13.94 -10.63
C LEU A 217 1.15 13.48 -11.74
N GLY A 218 0.30 12.48 -11.47
CA GLY A 218 -0.73 12.06 -12.41
C GLY A 218 -1.54 13.25 -12.90
N ARG A 219 -2.07 14.08 -11.97
CA ARG A 219 -2.83 15.28 -12.31
C ARG A 219 -2.02 16.29 -13.12
N ALA A 220 -0.75 16.53 -12.76
CA ALA A 220 0.13 17.43 -13.50
C ALA A 220 0.41 16.96 -14.94
N PHE A 221 0.27 15.66 -15.21
CA PHE A 221 0.37 15.06 -16.54
C PHE A 221 -0.98 14.80 -17.21
N GLY A 222 -2.09 15.27 -16.64
CA GLY A 222 -3.44 15.14 -17.19
C GLY A 222 -4.09 13.77 -16.96
N PHE A 223 -3.70 13.06 -15.91
CA PHE A 223 -4.31 11.79 -15.48
C PHE A 223 -5.03 11.95 -14.15
N THR A 224 -6.20 11.33 -14.04
CA THR A 224 -7.03 11.36 -12.83
C THR A 224 -6.96 10.01 -12.10
N PHE A 225 -6.07 9.91 -11.12
CA PHE A 225 -5.99 8.70 -10.28
C PHE A 225 -6.95 8.78 -9.10
N ARG A 226 -7.50 7.63 -8.71
CA ARG A 226 -8.41 7.53 -7.57
C ARG A 226 -7.66 7.66 -6.24
N GLU A 227 -8.37 8.15 -5.22
CA GLU A 227 -7.85 8.19 -3.85
C GLU A 227 -7.53 6.78 -3.34
N ASN A 228 -6.39 6.65 -2.66
CA ASN A 228 -5.95 5.38 -2.08
C ASN A 228 -6.14 5.32 -0.56
N PHE A 229 -6.26 6.48 0.10
CA PHE A 229 -6.46 6.61 1.54
C PHE A 229 -7.48 7.71 1.86
N MET A 230 -8.40 7.42 2.80
CA MET A 230 -9.42 8.38 3.27
C MET A 230 -9.49 8.39 4.79
N TYR A 231 -8.44 8.89 5.46
CA TYR A 231 -8.34 8.97 6.92
C TYR A 231 -8.66 7.64 7.63
N PRO A 232 -7.91 6.57 7.36
CA PRO A 232 -8.23 5.22 7.82
C PRO A 232 -8.24 5.08 9.34
N TYR A 233 -7.44 5.87 10.05
CA TYR A 233 -7.41 5.83 11.52
C TYR A 233 -8.60 6.51 12.19
N CYS A 234 -9.46 7.18 11.44
CA CYS A 234 -10.78 7.64 11.90
C CYS A 234 -11.88 6.56 11.74
N ALA A 235 -11.51 5.34 11.39
CA ALA A 235 -12.48 4.26 11.21
C ALA A 235 -13.12 3.81 12.53
N ALA A 236 -14.37 3.38 12.45
CA ALA A 236 -15.16 2.92 13.58
C ALA A 236 -15.39 1.40 13.60
N SER A 237 -14.77 0.67 12.68
CA SER A 237 -14.79 -0.80 12.59
C SER A 237 -13.67 -1.27 11.65
N MET A 238 -13.34 -2.56 11.67
CA MET A 238 -12.38 -3.13 10.72
C MET A 238 -12.91 -3.08 9.27
N GLN A 239 -14.21 -3.22 9.06
CA GLN A 239 -14.81 -3.03 7.73
C GLN A 239 -14.68 -1.58 7.25
N ASP A 240 -14.88 -0.60 8.13
CA ASP A 240 -14.72 0.82 7.80
C ASP A 240 -13.25 1.17 7.54
N PHE A 241 -12.31 0.59 8.32
CA PHE A 241 -10.87 0.73 8.09
C PHE A 241 -10.47 0.29 6.68
N TRP A 242 -10.87 -0.90 6.23
CA TRP A 242 -10.53 -1.43 4.92
C TRP A 242 -11.22 -0.71 3.75
N ARG A 243 -12.27 0.04 4.00
CA ARG A 243 -12.87 0.96 2.99
C ARG A 243 -12.05 2.24 2.81
N LYS A 244 -11.17 2.57 3.75
CA LYS A 244 -10.39 3.81 3.82
C LYS A 244 -8.90 3.58 3.65
N TRP A 245 -8.45 2.36 3.79
CA TRP A 245 -7.05 1.92 3.68
C TRP A 245 -6.82 1.19 2.37
N HIS A 246 -5.77 1.63 1.61
CA HIS A 246 -5.33 1.00 0.35
C HIS A 246 -6.51 0.63 -0.55
N ILE A 247 -7.33 1.64 -0.87
CA ILE A 247 -8.65 1.49 -1.53
C ILE A 247 -8.49 0.80 -2.88
N SER A 248 -7.44 1.13 -3.62
CA SER A 248 -7.17 0.53 -4.94
C SER A 248 -6.95 -0.99 -4.86
N LEU A 249 -6.15 -1.46 -3.88
CA LEU A 249 -5.92 -2.89 -3.66
C LEU A 249 -7.18 -3.61 -3.21
N SER A 250 -7.90 -3.01 -2.25
CA SER A 250 -9.17 -3.56 -1.73
C SER A 250 -10.22 -3.68 -2.84
N THR A 251 -10.27 -2.70 -3.75
CA THR A 251 -11.13 -2.73 -4.93
C THR A 251 -10.69 -3.82 -5.90
N TRP A 252 -9.39 -3.95 -6.17
CA TRP A 252 -8.86 -4.97 -7.05
C TRP A 252 -9.23 -6.39 -6.56
N PHE A 253 -8.94 -6.69 -5.28
CA PHE A 253 -9.29 -8.00 -4.71
C PHE A 253 -10.80 -8.25 -4.68
N LYS A 254 -11.61 -7.21 -4.43
CA LYS A 254 -13.07 -7.32 -4.48
C LYS A 254 -13.54 -7.70 -5.88
N GLU A 255 -13.05 -7.03 -6.91
CA GLU A 255 -13.56 -7.19 -8.29
C GLU A 255 -13.00 -8.44 -8.96
N TYR A 256 -11.72 -8.76 -8.75
CA TYR A 256 -11.08 -9.84 -9.49
C TYR A 256 -10.94 -11.15 -8.71
N VAL A 257 -11.18 -11.15 -7.40
CA VAL A 257 -11.14 -12.36 -6.57
C VAL A 257 -12.47 -12.61 -5.84
N TYR A 258 -12.94 -11.66 -5.02
CA TYR A 258 -14.11 -11.87 -4.18
C TYR A 258 -15.39 -12.12 -4.98
N ILE A 259 -15.67 -11.28 -5.97
CA ILE A 259 -16.88 -11.41 -6.82
C ILE A 259 -16.83 -12.71 -7.65
N PRO A 260 -15.72 -13.08 -8.32
CA PRO A 260 -15.61 -14.35 -9.03
C PRO A 260 -15.78 -15.60 -8.14
N LEU A 261 -15.35 -15.55 -6.87
CA LEU A 261 -15.58 -16.62 -5.88
C LEU A 261 -17.06 -16.76 -5.47
N GLY A 262 -17.93 -15.87 -5.94
CA GLY A 262 -19.37 -15.82 -5.64
C GLY A 262 -19.78 -14.71 -4.69
N GLY A 263 -18.83 -13.91 -4.19
CA GLY A 263 -19.11 -12.76 -3.34
C GLY A 263 -19.95 -13.13 -2.11
N ASN A 264 -21.05 -12.41 -1.90
CA ASN A 264 -22.03 -12.63 -0.82
C ASN A 264 -23.29 -13.40 -1.27
N ARG A 265 -23.32 -13.92 -2.50
CA ARG A 265 -24.54 -14.51 -3.11
C ARG A 265 -24.79 -15.96 -2.71
N ARG A 266 -23.79 -16.65 -2.14
CA ARG A 266 -23.82 -18.09 -1.87
C ARG A 266 -23.95 -18.43 -0.37
N GLY A 267 -24.71 -17.61 0.39
CA GLY A 267 -24.97 -17.82 1.82
C GLY A 267 -23.84 -17.30 2.73
N LYS A 268 -24.13 -17.27 4.04
CA LYS A 268 -23.23 -16.66 5.05
C LYS A 268 -21.86 -17.37 5.14
N LEU A 269 -21.85 -18.70 5.24
CA LEU A 269 -20.60 -19.46 5.40
C LEU A 269 -19.65 -19.24 4.22
N ARG A 270 -20.17 -19.32 2.99
CA ARG A 270 -19.36 -19.08 1.78
C ARG A 270 -18.85 -17.62 1.70
N THR A 271 -19.67 -16.66 2.12
CA THR A 271 -19.26 -15.26 2.21
C THR A 271 -18.07 -15.07 3.14
N GLY A 272 -18.11 -15.71 4.31
CA GLY A 272 -16.98 -15.67 5.26
C GLY A 272 -15.72 -16.31 4.72
N LEU A 273 -15.84 -17.51 4.15
CA LEU A 273 -14.70 -18.20 3.53
C LEU A 273 -14.09 -17.36 2.38
N ASN A 274 -14.92 -16.75 1.54
CA ASN A 274 -14.45 -15.86 0.48
C ASN A 274 -13.64 -14.68 1.05
N LYS A 275 -14.07 -14.08 2.18
CA LYS A 275 -13.33 -13.01 2.86
C LYS A 275 -11.99 -13.50 3.39
N LEU A 276 -11.95 -14.67 4.05
CA LEU A 276 -10.71 -15.27 4.52
C LEU A 276 -9.72 -15.52 3.37
N ILE A 277 -10.20 -16.12 2.29
CA ILE A 277 -9.37 -16.38 1.09
C ILE A 277 -8.81 -15.06 0.54
N VAL A 278 -9.66 -14.05 0.37
CA VAL A 278 -9.23 -12.73 -0.13
C VAL A 278 -8.16 -12.12 0.77
N PHE A 279 -8.37 -12.14 2.09
CA PHE A 279 -7.40 -11.56 3.01
C PHE A 279 -6.11 -12.37 3.15
N LEU A 280 -6.19 -13.70 3.08
CA LEU A 280 -4.99 -14.56 2.98
C LEU A 280 -4.18 -14.22 1.73
N LEU A 281 -4.84 -14.10 0.57
CA LEU A 281 -4.18 -13.72 -0.69
C LEU A 281 -3.65 -12.28 -0.65
N THR A 282 -4.36 -11.35 0.03
CA THR A 282 -3.87 -9.99 0.26
C THR A 282 -2.60 -9.99 1.12
N GLY A 283 -2.57 -10.80 2.17
CA GLY A 283 -1.37 -10.97 2.99
C GLY A 283 -0.20 -11.52 2.18
N LEU A 284 -0.39 -12.62 1.47
CA LEU A 284 0.62 -13.21 0.60
C LEU A 284 1.07 -12.23 -0.50
N TRP A 285 0.17 -11.41 -1.05
CA TRP A 285 0.54 -10.39 -2.02
C TRP A 285 1.52 -9.36 -1.46
N HIS A 286 1.42 -9.00 -0.18
CA HIS A 286 2.36 -8.11 0.47
C HIS A 286 3.76 -8.72 0.58
N GLY A 287 3.87 -10.00 0.95
CA GLY A 287 5.18 -10.63 1.07
C GLY A 287 5.13 -12.14 1.15
N ALA A 288 6.20 -12.77 0.73
CA ALA A 288 6.38 -14.22 0.74
C ALA A 288 6.93 -14.68 2.11
N SER A 289 6.12 -14.58 3.15
CA SER A 289 6.44 -15.11 4.49
C SER A 289 5.18 -15.51 5.26
N TRP A 290 5.36 -16.33 6.27
CA TRP A 290 4.28 -16.75 7.15
C TRP A 290 3.66 -15.60 7.95
N ASN A 291 4.43 -14.55 8.26
CA ASN A 291 3.92 -13.35 8.93
C ASN A 291 2.81 -12.70 8.12
N PHE A 292 3.00 -12.57 6.81
CA PHE A 292 1.99 -11.98 5.93
C PHE A 292 0.75 -12.87 5.76
N ALA A 293 0.93 -14.20 5.73
CA ALA A 293 -0.19 -15.13 5.73
C ALA A 293 -1.03 -15.00 7.01
N VAL A 294 -0.38 -14.97 8.18
CA VAL A 294 -1.03 -14.79 9.49
C VAL A 294 -1.67 -13.41 9.58
N TRP A 295 -1.01 -12.35 9.11
CA TRP A 295 -1.58 -11.01 9.05
C TRP A 295 -2.86 -10.95 8.21
N GLY A 296 -2.87 -11.59 7.06
CA GLY A 296 -4.07 -11.70 6.23
C GLY A 296 -5.20 -12.43 6.93
N LEU A 297 -4.93 -13.60 7.53
CA LEU A 297 -5.91 -14.37 8.28
C LEU A 297 -6.44 -13.60 9.50
N TYR A 298 -5.58 -12.85 10.21
CA TYR A 298 -5.95 -11.98 11.31
C TYR A 298 -7.02 -10.95 10.90
N HIS A 299 -6.76 -10.19 9.84
CA HIS A 299 -7.72 -9.21 9.34
C HIS A 299 -8.99 -9.87 8.79
N GLY A 300 -8.85 -10.99 8.08
CA GLY A 300 -9.97 -11.78 7.60
C GLY A 300 -10.88 -12.26 8.73
N ALA A 301 -10.31 -12.70 9.86
CA ALA A 301 -11.07 -13.13 11.03
C ALA A 301 -11.89 -11.99 11.66
N PHE A 302 -11.33 -10.78 11.80
CA PHE A 302 -12.08 -9.61 12.28
C PHE A 302 -13.23 -9.25 11.34
N LEU A 303 -13.01 -9.28 10.03
CA LEU A 303 -14.06 -9.00 9.05
C LEU A 303 -15.18 -10.04 9.07
N MET A 304 -14.82 -11.30 9.33
CA MET A 304 -15.82 -12.36 9.55
C MET A 304 -16.60 -12.11 10.83
N ALA A 305 -15.92 -11.86 11.96
CA ALA A 305 -16.54 -11.63 13.24
C ALA A 305 -17.53 -10.45 13.21
N GLU A 306 -17.15 -9.34 12.55
CA GLU A 306 -18.06 -8.21 12.32
C GLU A 306 -19.23 -8.58 11.38
N SER A 307 -18.98 -9.35 10.33
CA SER A 307 -20.02 -9.70 9.34
C SER A 307 -21.05 -10.68 9.88
N TYR A 308 -20.64 -11.59 10.75
CA TYR A 308 -21.54 -12.55 11.40
C TYR A 308 -22.20 -12.00 12.67
N GLY A 309 -21.78 -10.80 13.10
CA GLY A 309 -22.32 -10.15 14.29
C GLY A 309 -21.82 -10.74 15.60
N ALA A 310 -20.70 -11.49 15.58
CA ALA A 310 -19.96 -11.85 16.78
C ALA A 310 -19.34 -10.59 17.42
N LEU A 311 -18.82 -9.69 16.58
CA LEU A 311 -18.46 -8.33 16.97
C LEU A 311 -19.46 -7.37 16.33
N LYS A 312 -20.05 -6.46 17.15
CA LYS A 312 -21.04 -5.47 16.70
C LYS A 312 -20.59 -4.06 17.07
N PRO A 313 -19.50 -3.54 16.46
CA PRO A 313 -18.98 -2.23 16.82
C PRO A 313 -20.05 -1.12 16.74
N ASN A 314 -20.97 -1.22 15.77
CA ASN A 314 -22.05 -0.24 15.59
C ASN A 314 -22.96 -0.08 16.81
N ARG A 315 -22.98 -1.04 17.75
CA ARG A 315 -23.74 -0.99 18.98
C ARG A 315 -22.97 -0.38 20.16
N TRP A 316 -21.66 -0.12 19.99
CA TRP A 316 -20.80 0.39 21.05
C TRP A 316 -20.76 1.92 21.03
N PRO A 317 -20.41 2.56 22.16
CA PRO A 317 -20.09 3.99 22.20
C PRO A 317 -19.01 4.38 21.19
N LYS A 318 -19.08 5.59 20.64
CA LYS A 318 -18.15 6.05 19.58
C LYS A 318 -16.68 5.88 19.97
N ALA A 319 -16.31 6.25 21.19
CA ALA A 319 -14.93 6.12 21.67
C ALA A 319 -14.47 4.65 21.68
N LEU A 320 -15.30 3.74 22.20
CA LEU A 320 -14.94 2.32 22.29
C LEU A 320 -14.76 1.66 20.90
N ARG A 321 -15.60 2.03 19.93
CA ARG A 321 -15.43 1.58 18.53
C ARG A 321 -14.09 1.99 17.96
N HIS A 322 -13.74 3.25 18.20
CA HIS A 322 -12.51 3.80 17.69
C HIS A 322 -11.29 3.13 18.35
N ILE A 323 -11.28 3.01 19.67
CA ILE A 323 -10.22 2.32 20.44
C ILE A 323 -10.05 0.88 19.94
N TYR A 324 -11.15 0.13 19.81
CA TYR A 324 -11.13 -1.23 19.25
C TYR A 324 -10.45 -1.28 17.89
N THR A 325 -10.86 -0.41 16.96
CA THR A 325 -10.35 -0.41 15.60
C THR A 325 -8.86 -0.08 15.58
N VAL A 326 -8.44 0.96 16.30
CA VAL A 326 -7.04 1.40 16.35
C VAL A 326 -6.16 0.31 16.99
N ILE A 327 -6.58 -0.31 18.10
CA ILE A 327 -5.80 -1.38 18.74
C ILE A 327 -5.70 -2.60 17.81
N ALA A 328 -6.81 -3.04 17.21
CA ALA A 328 -6.80 -4.18 16.30
C ALA A 328 -5.89 -3.93 15.08
N VAL A 329 -5.93 -2.73 14.50
CA VAL A 329 -5.05 -2.34 13.39
C VAL A 329 -3.60 -2.27 13.83
N THR A 330 -3.31 -1.71 15.00
CA THR A 330 -1.94 -1.61 15.55
C THR A 330 -1.32 -2.99 15.75
N VAL A 331 -2.06 -3.92 16.39
CA VAL A 331 -1.60 -5.31 16.57
C VAL A 331 -1.39 -5.99 15.20
N GLY A 332 -2.29 -5.77 14.25
CA GLY A 332 -2.13 -6.26 12.88
C GLY A 332 -0.83 -5.75 12.24
N PHE A 333 -0.50 -4.47 12.40
CA PHE A 333 0.73 -3.92 11.86
C PHE A 333 2.00 -4.36 12.61
N VAL A 334 1.92 -4.76 13.88
CA VAL A 334 3.04 -5.44 14.57
C VAL A 334 3.33 -6.78 13.90
N ILE A 335 2.31 -7.59 13.58
CA ILE A 335 2.49 -8.85 12.84
C ILE A 335 3.12 -8.59 11.47
N PHE A 336 2.68 -7.54 10.79
CA PHE A 336 3.16 -7.15 9.46
C PHE A 336 4.63 -6.72 9.48
N ARG A 337 5.07 -5.98 10.53
CA ARG A 337 6.43 -5.41 10.64
C ARG A 337 7.46 -6.44 11.08
N ALA A 338 7.06 -7.36 11.93
CA ALA A 338 7.97 -8.32 12.54
C ALA A 338 8.64 -9.21 11.49
N GLU A 339 9.90 -9.56 11.72
CA GLU A 339 10.67 -10.43 10.82
C GLU A 339 10.25 -11.89 10.96
N THR A 340 9.82 -12.29 12.16
CA THR A 340 9.36 -13.66 12.47
C THR A 340 8.07 -13.63 13.28
N LEU A 341 7.28 -14.70 13.21
CA LEU A 341 6.08 -14.87 14.05
C LEU A 341 6.44 -14.88 15.55
N GLY A 342 7.62 -15.40 15.92
CA GLY A 342 8.12 -15.37 17.29
C GLY A 342 8.34 -13.93 17.78
N GLN A 343 8.95 -13.09 16.96
CA GLN A 343 9.14 -11.67 17.28
C GLN A 343 7.78 -10.93 17.36
N ALA A 344 6.86 -11.22 16.44
CA ALA A 344 5.51 -10.64 16.49
C ALA A 344 4.82 -10.98 17.80
N TRP A 345 4.84 -12.26 18.19
CA TRP A 345 4.26 -12.74 19.43
C TRP A 345 4.91 -12.11 20.66
N LEU A 346 6.25 -12.03 20.68
CA LEU A 346 6.99 -11.38 21.78
C LEU A 346 6.54 -9.93 21.95
N ILE A 347 6.56 -9.11 20.90
CA ILE A 347 6.19 -7.71 20.97
C ILE A 347 4.72 -7.56 21.38
N ILE A 348 3.80 -8.31 20.79
CA ILE A 348 2.37 -8.27 21.14
C ILE A 348 2.18 -8.67 22.60
N SER A 349 2.82 -9.74 23.09
CA SER A 349 2.70 -10.13 24.49
C SER A 349 3.21 -9.03 25.42
N LYS A 350 4.34 -8.40 25.11
CA LYS A 350 4.89 -7.28 25.86
C LYS A 350 3.98 -6.04 25.85
N MET A 351 3.26 -5.76 24.77
CA MET A 351 2.28 -4.66 24.72
C MET A 351 1.20 -4.77 25.82
N PHE A 352 0.83 -5.98 26.22
CA PHE A 352 -0.22 -6.22 27.20
C PHE A 352 0.29 -6.70 28.56
N THR A 353 1.55 -7.10 28.64
CA THR A 353 2.22 -7.56 29.87
C THR A 353 3.52 -6.76 30.08
N GLY A 354 4.13 -6.88 31.28
CA GLY A 354 5.43 -6.26 31.51
C GLY A 354 5.38 -4.74 31.66
N TRP A 355 4.34 -4.23 32.28
CA TRP A 355 4.24 -2.82 32.65
C TRP A 355 5.19 -2.52 33.80
N THR A 356 6.39 -2.03 33.47
CA THR A 356 7.40 -1.58 34.43
C THR A 356 7.65 -0.08 34.24
N PHE A 357 7.79 0.65 35.34
CA PHE A 357 8.04 2.10 35.37
C PHE A 357 9.21 2.36 36.27
N ASP A 358 10.42 2.13 35.76
CA ASP A 358 11.68 2.29 36.49
C ASP A 358 12.59 3.33 35.83
N ALA A 359 13.74 3.61 36.44
CA ALA A 359 14.72 4.56 35.90
C ALA A 359 15.28 4.10 34.52
N ALA A 360 15.36 2.79 34.26
CA ALA A 360 15.82 2.24 33.00
C ALA A 360 14.86 2.59 31.88
N LEU A 361 13.54 2.51 32.13
CA LEU A 361 12.52 2.95 31.14
C LEU A 361 12.70 4.44 30.82
N GLY A 362 12.92 5.31 31.80
CA GLY A 362 13.14 6.75 31.59
C GLY A 362 14.34 7.01 30.67
N ALA A 363 15.45 6.32 30.92
CA ALA A 363 16.64 6.41 30.06
C ALA A 363 16.38 5.89 28.62
N GLN A 364 15.70 4.75 28.47
CA GLN A 364 15.35 4.21 27.14
C GLN A 364 14.40 5.16 26.37
N LEU A 365 13.37 5.68 27.03
CA LEU A 365 12.43 6.61 26.41
C LEU A 365 13.13 7.89 25.97
N SER A 366 14.06 8.42 26.73
CA SER A 366 14.83 9.63 26.34
C SER A 366 15.69 9.41 25.08
N LEU A 367 16.18 8.18 24.87
CA LEU A 367 16.93 7.81 23.68
C LEU A 367 16.04 7.57 22.44
N LEU A 368 14.83 7.05 22.63
CA LEU A 368 13.90 6.69 21.56
C LEU A 368 12.97 7.84 21.15
N LEU A 369 12.52 8.65 22.13
CA LEU A 369 11.65 9.81 21.94
C LEU A 369 12.47 11.09 21.82
N SER A 370 13.21 11.24 20.72
CA SER A 370 13.84 12.53 20.42
C SER A 370 12.78 13.64 20.27
N PRO A 371 13.13 14.93 20.46
CA PRO A 371 12.18 16.04 20.22
C PRO A 371 11.56 15.99 18.83
N LEU A 372 12.33 15.58 17.81
CA LEU A 372 11.85 15.44 16.45
C LEU A 372 10.84 14.28 16.31
N CYS A 373 11.10 13.13 16.95
CA CYS A 373 10.17 12.01 17.00
C CYS A 373 8.85 12.41 17.68
N SER A 374 8.94 13.11 18.82
CA SER A 374 7.76 13.59 19.54
C SER A 374 6.93 14.57 18.70
N ALA A 375 7.59 15.53 18.04
CA ALA A 375 6.93 16.45 17.11
C ALA A 375 6.27 15.73 15.94
N ALA A 376 6.95 14.73 15.33
CA ALA A 376 6.42 13.93 14.25
C ALA A 376 5.21 13.09 14.70
N LEU A 377 5.23 12.51 15.91
CA LEU A 377 4.08 11.79 16.48
C LEU A 377 2.87 12.72 16.65
N ILE A 378 3.06 13.89 17.24
CA ILE A 378 1.98 14.87 17.43
C ILE A 378 1.43 15.30 16.06
N ALA A 379 2.31 15.69 15.13
CA ALA A 379 1.91 16.09 13.77
C ALA A 379 1.15 14.96 13.06
N SER A 380 1.58 13.70 13.23
CA SER A 380 0.96 12.54 12.60
C SER A 380 -0.48 12.31 13.10
N VAL A 381 -0.75 12.49 14.38
CA VAL A 381 -2.10 12.38 14.95
C VAL A 381 -3.03 13.40 14.30
N PHE A 382 -2.63 14.68 14.26
CA PHE A 382 -3.43 15.74 13.63
C PHE A 382 -3.63 15.52 12.11
N ALA A 383 -2.56 15.13 11.41
CA ALA A 383 -2.60 14.89 9.97
C ALA A 383 -3.38 13.61 9.59
N SER A 384 -3.61 12.69 10.54
CA SER A 384 -4.46 11.50 10.35
C SER A 384 -5.96 11.81 10.39
N MET A 385 -6.34 13.05 10.70
CA MET A 385 -7.73 13.49 10.84
C MET A 385 -8.13 14.43 9.69
N PRO A 386 -9.42 14.48 9.30
CA PRO A 386 -9.87 15.31 8.17
C PRO A 386 -9.91 16.82 8.48
N TYR A 387 -9.54 17.23 9.70
CA TYR A 387 -9.68 18.63 10.14
C TYR A 387 -8.82 19.59 9.31
N ALA A 388 -7.56 19.25 9.07
CA ALA A 388 -6.64 20.12 8.33
C ALA A 388 -7.12 20.37 6.90
N SER A 389 -7.59 19.32 6.20
CA SER A 389 -8.12 19.45 4.85
C SER A 389 -9.45 20.22 4.81
N SER A 390 -10.32 19.99 5.80
CA SER A 390 -11.60 20.70 5.93
C SER A 390 -11.41 22.18 6.21
N ILE A 391 -10.45 22.53 7.07
CA ILE A 391 -10.09 23.93 7.34
C ILE A 391 -9.49 24.57 6.07
N ALA A 392 -8.50 23.92 5.46
CA ALA A 392 -7.86 24.43 4.25
C ALA A 392 -8.88 24.67 3.14
N SER A 393 -9.81 23.73 2.89
CA SER A 393 -10.83 23.89 1.85
C SER A 393 -11.78 25.06 2.12
N ARG A 394 -12.23 25.25 3.37
CA ARG A 394 -13.11 26.38 3.73
C ARG A 394 -12.44 27.73 3.51
N TYR A 395 -11.16 27.84 3.84
CA TYR A 395 -10.44 29.12 3.73
C TYR A 395 -9.97 29.40 2.29
N THR A 396 -9.60 28.38 1.50
CA THR A 396 -9.20 28.58 0.11
C THR A 396 -10.36 28.99 -0.79
N VAL A 397 -11.57 28.46 -0.57
CA VAL A 397 -12.77 28.82 -1.35
C VAL A 397 -13.18 30.28 -1.08
N ASN A 398 -13.10 30.74 0.16
CA ASN A 398 -13.64 32.03 0.57
C ASN A 398 -12.62 33.18 0.57
N ARG A 399 -11.32 32.89 0.44
CA ARG A 399 -10.24 33.88 0.52
C ARG A 399 -9.09 33.56 -0.44
N PRO A 400 -9.02 34.18 -1.62
CA PRO A 400 -7.97 33.90 -2.61
C PRO A 400 -6.53 34.05 -2.07
N ARG A 401 -6.32 35.06 -1.20
CA ARG A 401 -5.01 35.28 -0.54
C ARG A 401 -4.56 34.08 0.30
N PHE A 402 -5.48 33.32 0.88
CA PHE A 402 -5.15 32.10 1.61
C PHE A 402 -4.68 30.99 0.65
N GLY A 403 -5.21 30.94 -0.58
CA GLY A 403 -4.73 30.04 -1.62
C GLY A 403 -3.25 30.23 -1.91
N TYR A 404 -2.78 31.48 -2.08
CA TYR A 404 -1.35 31.77 -2.27
C TYR A 404 -0.50 31.33 -1.07
N ALA A 405 -0.97 31.54 0.16
CA ALA A 405 -0.26 31.09 1.36
C ALA A 405 -0.08 29.57 1.40
N VAL A 406 -1.07 28.79 0.94
CA VAL A 406 -0.97 27.32 0.85
C VAL A 406 0.05 26.89 -0.20
N TYR A 407 0.15 27.56 -1.34
CA TYR A 407 1.18 27.27 -2.34
C TYR A 407 2.59 27.63 -1.83
N LEU A 408 2.74 28.76 -1.15
CA LEU A 408 4.01 29.15 -0.53
C LEU A 408 4.43 28.14 0.53
N ALA A 409 3.50 27.69 1.37
CA ALA A 409 3.75 26.65 2.37
C ALA A 409 4.16 25.32 1.72
N ALA A 410 3.52 24.92 0.62
CA ALA A 410 3.88 23.72 -0.13
C ALA A 410 5.30 23.84 -0.72
N PHE A 411 5.67 24.99 -1.27
CA PHE A 411 7.02 25.25 -1.77
C PHE A 411 8.06 25.23 -0.65
N ALA A 412 7.81 25.91 0.47
CA ALA A 412 8.70 25.89 1.63
C ALA A 412 8.89 24.46 2.16
N LEU A 413 7.80 23.68 2.24
CA LEU A 413 7.83 22.28 2.62
C LEU A 413 8.69 21.44 1.66
N PHE A 414 8.58 21.69 0.36
CA PHE A 414 9.41 21.03 -0.65
C PHE A 414 10.90 21.32 -0.44
N VAL A 415 11.27 22.58 -0.24
CA VAL A 415 12.66 22.97 0.02
C VAL A 415 13.21 22.29 1.29
N VAL A 416 12.44 22.27 2.37
CA VAL A 416 12.82 21.56 3.60
C VAL A 416 13.01 20.06 3.35
N CYS A 417 12.11 19.42 2.59
CA CYS A 417 12.23 18.02 2.26
C CYS A 417 13.50 17.72 1.43
N ILE A 418 13.83 18.58 0.45
CA ILE A 418 15.08 18.43 -0.33
C ILE A 418 16.30 18.56 0.59
N ALA A 419 16.33 19.55 1.47
CA ALA A 419 17.41 19.72 2.45
C ALA A 419 17.56 18.49 3.35
N CYS A 420 16.45 17.91 3.85
CA CYS A 420 16.48 16.69 4.63
C CYS A 420 17.02 15.49 3.82
N LEU A 421 16.60 15.35 2.56
CA LEU A 421 17.04 14.24 1.70
C LEU A 421 18.51 14.36 1.30
N SER A 422 19.03 15.57 1.14
CA SER A 422 20.46 15.78 0.78
C SER A 422 21.40 15.44 1.94
N THR A 423 20.95 15.47 3.16
CA THR A 423 21.73 15.19 4.37
C THR A 423 21.50 13.79 4.95
N ALA A 424 20.39 13.15 4.62
CA ALA A 424 19.99 11.88 5.20
C ALA A 424 20.39 10.69 4.32
N SER A 425 21.19 9.79 4.88
CA SER A 425 21.43 8.45 4.31
C SER A 425 20.26 7.48 4.55
N TYR A 426 19.41 7.77 5.55
CA TYR A 426 18.29 6.92 5.94
C TYR A 426 17.00 7.40 5.28
N ASN A 427 16.58 6.70 4.24
CA ASN A 427 15.32 6.97 3.53
C ASN A 427 14.60 5.65 3.20
N PRO A 428 14.04 4.96 4.23
CA PRO A 428 13.37 3.69 4.02
C PRO A 428 12.09 3.91 3.23
N PHE A 429 11.83 3.01 2.27
CA PHE A 429 10.53 2.90 1.64
C PHE A 429 9.96 1.53 1.94
N ILE A 430 8.75 1.52 2.51
CA ILE A 430 8.21 0.31 3.13
C ILE A 430 8.02 -0.84 2.13
N TYR A 431 7.72 -0.53 0.85
CA TYR A 431 7.54 -1.52 -0.21
C TYR A 431 8.83 -2.18 -0.71
N PHE A 432 10.00 -1.66 -0.37
CA PHE A 432 11.26 -2.35 -0.67
C PHE A 432 11.63 -3.43 0.35
N ARG A 433 10.81 -3.60 1.39
CA ARG A 433 11.01 -4.63 2.41
C ARG A 433 10.19 -5.91 2.16
N PHE A 434 9.33 -5.92 1.15
CA PHE A 434 8.35 -6.99 0.92
C PHE A 434 8.50 -7.64 -0.45
#